data_36b8df4b9b2dce41fe5ac3cdd80fd646
#
_entry.id   36b8df4b9b2dce41fe5ac3cdd80fd646
#
_cell.length_a   1.000
_cell.length_b   1.000
_cell.length_c   1.000
_cell.angle_alpha   90.00
_cell.angle_beta   90.00
_cell.angle_gamma   90.00
#
_symmetry.space_group_name_H-M   'P 1'
#
loop_
_entity.id
_entity.type
_entity.pdbx_description
1 polymer ?
#
loop_
_entity_poly.entity_id
_entity_poly.type
_entity_poly.pdbx_seq_one_letter_code
_entity_poly.pdbx_strand_id
1 'polypeptide(L)'
;MAEEKKEKKPKKPKIPRQPMPEQDPHERARNFNEVTYGFTAELSLNEAVRCIQCKKPLCIDGCPVSINIPEFIKKVAEGDILGAAKVIKESNFLPAICGRVCPQEDQCEMVCVVGVKDKPVAIGRLERYVADYEALHGKFEMPEMAPKTGKKIAIIGSGPAGLACAGDLIKMGHDVTIFEALHKAGGVLVYGIPEFRLPKAIVERELDYLKKIGVEFRLNHVIGKIRTVDELMKSDGYHAVFL
;
A
#
# COMPACT_ATOMS: atom_id res chain seq x y z
N MET A 1 -59.51 4.24 -7.29
CA MET A 1 -58.12 4.61 -6.89
C MET A 1 -57.24 3.44 -7.39
N ALA A 2 -56.50 3.65 -8.46
CA ALA A 2 -55.59 2.65 -9.03
C ALA A 2 -54.27 2.71 -8.30
N GLU A 3 -53.83 1.61 -7.68
CA GLU A 3 -52.50 1.48 -7.10
C GLU A 3 -51.45 1.41 -8.22
N GLU A 4 -50.63 2.44 -8.32
CA GLU A 4 -49.44 2.42 -9.18
C GLU A 4 -48.47 1.35 -8.66
N LYS A 5 -48.36 0.24 -9.36
CA LYS A 5 -47.32 -0.77 -9.17
C LYS A 5 -45.99 -0.13 -9.56
N LYS A 6 -45.16 0.23 -8.55
CA LYS A 6 -43.76 0.63 -8.76
C LYS A 6 -43.04 -0.50 -9.48
N GLU A 7 -42.69 -0.31 -10.75
CA GLU A 7 -41.84 -1.21 -11.51
C GLU A 7 -40.50 -1.39 -10.77
N LYS A 8 -40.21 -2.63 -10.38
CA LYS A 8 -38.92 -2.99 -9.81
C LYS A 8 -37.86 -2.86 -10.90
N LYS A 9 -36.92 -1.90 -10.74
CA LYS A 9 -35.77 -1.79 -11.64
C LYS A 9 -35.09 -3.16 -11.78
N PRO A 10 -34.68 -3.57 -13.00
CA PRO A 10 -34.03 -4.86 -13.23
C PRO A 10 -32.77 -4.94 -12.34
N LYS A 11 -32.66 -6.04 -11.60
CA LYS A 11 -31.47 -6.28 -10.77
C LYS A 11 -30.27 -6.41 -11.71
N LYS A 12 -29.23 -5.58 -11.51
CA LYS A 12 -27.95 -5.74 -12.22
C LYS A 12 -27.43 -7.18 -12.03
N PRO A 13 -26.87 -7.81 -13.08
CA PRO A 13 -26.29 -9.14 -12.95
C PRO A 13 -25.23 -9.13 -11.83
N LYS A 14 -25.28 -10.15 -10.98
CA LYS A 14 -24.36 -10.27 -9.85
C LYS A 14 -23.01 -10.77 -10.35
N ILE A 15 -22.00 -9.90 -10.35
CA ILE A 15 -20.64 -10.23 -10.75
C ILE A 15 -19.97 -10.99 -9.58
N PRO A 16 -19.45 -12.22 -9.77
CA PRO A 16 -18.74 -12.95 -8.74
C PRO A 16 -17.39 -12.31 -8.42
N ARG A 17 -16.84 -12.58 -7.21
CA ARG A 17 -15.47 -12.19 -6.87
C ARG A 17 -14.51 -12.78 -7.90
N GLN A 18 -13.66 -11.91 -8.46
CA GLN A 18 -12.72 -12.31 -9.50
C GLN A 18 -11.61 -13.21 -8.93
N PRO A 19 -11.25 -14.30 -9.61
CA PRO A 19 -10.13 -15.15 -9.21
C PRO A 19 -8.81 -14.41 -9.43
N MET A 20 -7.83 -14.64 -8.55
CA MET A 20 -6.46 -14.17 -8.77
C MET A 20 -5.76 -15.10 -9.76
N PRO A 21 -5.27 -14.59 -10.90
CA PRO A 21 -4.41 -15.39 -11.78
C PRO A 21 -3.11 -15.76 -11.07
N GLU A 22 -2.70 -17.02 -11.18
CA GLU A 22 -1.48 -17.52 -10.53
C GLU A 22 -0.79 -18.57 -11.38
N GLN A 23 0.49 -18.83 -11.08
CA GLN A 23 1.28 -19.87 -11.73
C GLN A 23 0.67 -21.26 -11.50
N ASP A 24 0.79 -22.14 -12.52
CA ASP A 24 0.46 -23.55 -12.35
C ASP A 24 1.22 -24.15 -11.16
N PRO A 25 0.59 -25.01 -10.32
CA PRO A 25 1.22 -25.59 -9.14
C PRO A 25 2.50 -26.40 -9.44
N HIS A 26 2.59 -27.07 -10.59
CA HIS A 26 3.78 -27.83 -10.99
C HIS A 26 4.91 -26.93 -11.48
N GLU A 27 4.57 -25.77 -12.08
CA GLU A 27 5.56 -24.78 -12.52
C GLU A 27 6.12 -24.01 -11.32
N ARG A 28 5.25 -23.49 -10.43
CA ARG A 28 5.69 -22.72 -9.27
C ARG A 28 6.51 -23.52 -8.25
N ALA A 29 6.37 -24.85 -8.23
CA ALA A 29 7.19 -25.71 -7.40
C ALA A 29 8.65 -25.81 -7.86
N ARG A 30 8.99 -25.27 -9.04
CA ARG A 30 10.32 -25.37 -9.66
C ARG A 30 11.02 -24.02 -9.85
N ASN A 31 10.44 -22.94 -9.34
CA ASN A 31 11.01 -21.61 -9.45
C ASN A 31 10.68 -20.76 -8.21
N PHE A 32 11.27 -19.55 -8.13
CA PHE A 32 11.03 -18.58 -7.09
C PHE A 32 10.35 -17.29 -7.60
N ASN A 33 9.80 -17.33 -8.81
CA ASN A 33 9.06 -16.19 -9.36
C ASN A 33 7.80 -15.91 -8.55
N GLU A 34 7.29 -14.68 -8.61
CA GLU A 34 6.05 -14.32 -7.93
C GLU A 34 4.91 -15.27 -8.35
N VAL A 35 4.23 -15.88 -7.37
CA VAL A 35 3.21 -16.90 -7.63
C VAL A 35 1.99 -16.30 -8.31
N THR A 36 1.52 -15.16 -7.86
CA THR A 36 0.33 -14.50 -8.40
C THR A 36 0.71 -13.48 -9.48
N TYR A 37 0.00 -13.48 -10.60
CA TYR A 37 0.25 -12.55 -11.71
C TYR A 37 -0.38 -11.17 -11.51
N GLY A 38 -1.29 -11.03 -10.53
CA GLY A 38 -2.09 -9.82 -10.37
C GLY A 38 -3.34 -9.80 -11.26
N PHE A 39 -4.17 -8.79 -11.11
CA PHE A 39 -5.34 -8.62 -11.96
C PHE A 39 -4.97 -8.03 -13.32
N THR A 40 -5.69 -8.47 -14.35
CA THR A 40 -5.74 -7.75 -15.63
C THR A 40 -6.65 -6.53 -15.52
N ALA A 41 -6.65 -5.65 -16.53
CA ALA A 41 -7.56 -4.51 -16.59
C ALA A 41 -9.04 -4.95 -16.54
N GLU A 42 -9.40 -6.02 -17.22
CA GLU A 42 -10.75 -6.58 -17.22
C GLU A 42 -11.15 -7.11 -15.83
N LEU A 43 -10.28 -7.91 -15.19
CA LEU A 43 -10.54 -8.45 -13.86
C LEU A 43 -10.66 -7.33 -12.81
N SER A 44 -9.81 -6.31 -12.91
CA SER A 44 -9.85 -5.17 -11.99
C SER A 44 -11.14 -4.37 -12.13
N LEU A 45 -11.60 -4.11 -13.35
CA LEU A 45 -12.88 -3.44 -13.61
C LEU A 45 -14.04 -4.25 -13.06
N ASN A 46 -14.10 -5.56 -13.40
CA ASN A 46 -15.15 -6.46 -12.94
C ASN A 46 -15.19 -6.56 -11.41
N GLU A 47 -14.04 -6.56 -10.74
CA GLU A 47 -13.99 -6.57 -9.28
C GLU A 47 -14.38 -5.21 -8.68
N ALA A 48 -13.93 -4.11 -9.27
CA ALA A 48 -14.21 -2.76 -8.78
C ALA A 48 -15.71 -2.43 -8.77
N VAL A 49 -16.45 -2.83 -9.81
CA VAL A 49 -17.90 -2.57 -9.90
C VAL A 49 -18.72 -3.39 -8.89
N ARG A 50 -18.13 -4.36 -8.19
CA ARG A 50 -18.77 -5.06 -7.06
C ARG A 50 -18.88 -4.19 -5.82
N CYS A 51 -18.07 -3.13 -5.72
CA CYS A 51 -18.13 -2.20 -4.60
C CYS A 51 -19.44 -1.40 -4.65
N ILE A 52 -20.21 -1.47 -3.56
CA ILE A 52 -21.52 -0.82 -3.46
C ILE A 52 -21.45 0.64 -3.00
N GLN A 53 -20.24 1.20 -2.81
CA GLN A 53 -20.01 2.58 -2.39
C GLN A 53 -20.79 2.94 -1.12
N CYS A 54 -20.50 2.25 -0.03
CA CYS A 54 -21.21 2.35 1.24
C CYS A 54 -21.22 3.78 1.78
N LYS A 55 -22.36 4.25 2.34
CA LYS A 55 -22.42 5.55 3.03
C LYS A 55 -21.57 5.59 4.31
N LYS A 56 -21.38 4.44 4.97
CA LYS A 56 -20.49 4.24 6.12
C LYS A 56 -19.55 3.08 5.76
N PRO A 57 -18.41 3.36 5.17
CA PRO A 57 -17.53 2.33 4.63
C PRO A 57 -16.64 1.73 5.73
N LEU A 58 -17.10 0.66 6.37
CA LEU A 58 -16.35 -0.03 7.43
C LEU A 58 -14.96 -0.51 6.99
N CYS A 59 -14.75 -0.70 5.69
CA CYS A 59 -13.45 -1.10 5.15
C CYS A 59 -12.35 -0.04 5.37
N ILE A 60 -12.69 1.25 5.53
CA ILE A 60 -11.74 2.29 5.91
C ILE A 60 -11.27 2.05 7.35
N ASP A 61 -12.21 1.82 8.27
CA ASP A 61 -11.91 1.54 9.68
C ASP A 61 -11.14 0.21 9.84
N GLY A 62 -11.40 -0.76 8.94
CA GLY A 62 -10.68 -2.03 8.90
C GLY A 62 -9.28 -1.95 8.28
N CYS A 63 -8.89 -0.81 7.70
CA CYS A 63 -7.56 -0.58 7.17
C CYS A 63 -6.69 0.12 8.22
N PRO A 64 -5.55 -0.47 8.65
CA PRO A 64 -4.70 0.14 9.69
C PRO A 64 -4.18 1.54 9.35
N VAL A 65 -4.10 1.89 8.05
CA VAL A 65 -3.67 3.21 7.57
C VAL A 65 -4.84 4.03 7.00
N SER A 66 -6.08 3.58 7.17
CA SER A 66 -7.31 4.31 6.83
C SER A 66 -7.38 4.79 5.37
N ILE A 67 -6.96 3.97 4.40
CA ILE A 67 -7.10 4.28 2.98
C ILE A 67 -8.58 4.56 2.66
N ASN A 68 -8.85 5.60 1.87
CA ASN A 68 -10.20 5.85 1.33
C ASN A 68 -10.56 4.80 0.26
N ILE A 69 -10.85 3.58 0.73
CA ILE A 69 -11.07 2.40 -0.11
C ILE A 69 -12.21 2.59 -1.12
N PRO A 70 -13.40 3.11 -0.75
CA PRO A 70 -14.46 3.32 -1.73
C PRO A 70 -14.05 4.26 -2.86
N GLU A 71 -13.32 5.34 -2.56
CA GLU A 71 -12.92 6.32 -3.55
C GLU A 71 -11.90 5.75 -4.55
N PHE A 72 -10.84 5.06 -4.07
CA PHE A 72 -9.90 4.47 -5.01
C PHE A 72 -10.56 3.39 -5.89
N ILE A 73 -11.47 2.57 -5.32
CA ILE A 73 -12.19 1.54 -6.09
C ILE A 73 -13.14 2.17 -7.11
N LYS A 74 -13.79 3.27 -6.76
CA LYS A 74 -14.62 4.05 -7.69
C LYS A 74 -13.81 4.53 -8.89
N LYS A 75 -12.63 5.10 -8.64
CA LYS A 75 -11.70 5.52 -9.71
C LYS A 75 -11.25 4.36 -10.59
N VAL A 76 -10.99 3.19 -10.02
CA VAL A 76 -10.72 1.98 -10.80
C VAL A 76 -11.92 1.62 -11.70
N ALA A 77 -13.14 1.67 -11.17
CA ALA A 77 -14.36 1.38 -11.93
C ALA A 77 -14.63 2.41 -13.05
N GLU A 78 -14.14 3.64 -12.91
CA GLU A 78 -14.20 4.72 -13.89
C GLU A 78 -13.03 4.67 -14.90
N GLY A 79 -12.04 3.79 -14.72
CA GLY A 79 -10.85 3.67 -15.56
C GLY A 79 -9.75 4.68 -15.22
N ASP A 80 -9.91 5.50 -14.18
CA ASP A 80 -8.90 6.45 -13.69
C ASP A 80 -7.93 5.78 -12.71
N ILE A 81 -7.06 4.91 -13.23
CA ILE A 81 -6.15 4.10 -12.39
C ILE A 81 -5.07 4.97 -11.72
N LEU A 82 -4.56 5.98 -12.42
CA LEU A 82 -3.57 6.89 -11.82
C LEU A 82 -4.20 7.79 -10.74
N GLY A 83 -5.46 8.20 -10.92
CA GLY A 83 -6.22 8.87 -9.87
C GLY A 83 -6.48 7.96 -8.67
N ALA A 84 -6.72 6.67 -8.89
CA ALA A 84 -6.84 5.69 -7.79
C ALA A 84 -5.52 5.56 -7.01
N ALA A 85 -4.37 5.56 -7.69
CA ALA A 85 -3.05 5.53 -7.05
C ALA A 85 -2.82 6.77 -6.16
N LYS A 86 -3.23 7.95 -6.61
CA LYS A 86 -3.14 9.18 -5.80
C LYS A 86 -3.95 9.05 -4.51
N VAL A 87 -5.21 8.57 -4.59
CA VAL A 87 -6.06 8.35 -3.41
C VAL A 87 -5.41 7.37 -2.42
N ILE A 88 -4.84 6.26 -2.89
CA ILE A 88 -4.15 5.30 -2.01
C ILE A 88 -2.94 5.98 -1.32
N LYS A 89 -2.14 6.73 -2.07
CA LYS A 89 -0.91 7.37 -1.58
C LYS A 89 -1.14 8.56 -0.64
N GLU A 90 -2.36 9.03 -0.47
CA GLU A 90 -2.70 9.97 0.60
C GLU A 90 -2.40 9.40 1.98
N SER A 91 -2.64 8.09 2.17
CA SER A 91 -2.52 7.39 3.46
C SER A 91 -1.53 6.23 3.47
N ASN A 92 -1.15 5.68 2.32
CA ASN A 92 -0.28 4.50 2.23
C ASN A 92 0.90 4.73 1.27
N PHE A 93 2.12 4.72 1.82
CA PHE A 93 3.37 4.87 1.05
C PHE A 93 3.89 3.57 0.43
N LEU A 94 3.30 2.42 0.77
CA LEU A 94 3.78 1.10 0.36
C LEU A 94 2.68 0.27 -0.34
N PRO A 95 1.92 0.85 -1.30
CA PRO A 95 0.74 0.19 -1.85
C PRO A 95 1.07 -1.10 -2.59
N ALA A 96 2.19 -1.17 -3.29
CA ALA A 96 2.61 -2.38 -4.00
C ALA A 96 2.96 -3.53 -3.04
N ILE A 97 3.45 -3.20 -1.85
CA ILE A 97 3.75 -4.15 -0.77
C ILE A 97 2.45 -4.55 -0.07
N CYS A 98 1.64 -3.58 0.38
CA CYS A 98 0.38 -3.83 1.08
C CYS A 98 -0.58 -4.68 0.26
N GLY A 99 -0.76 -4.39 -1.03
CA GLY A 99 -1.59 -5.17 -1.93
C GLY A 99 -1.15 -6.64 -2.11
N ARG A 100 0.13 -6.96 -1.74
CA ARG A 100 0.68 -8.33 -1.82
C ARG A 100 0.70 -9.06 -0.49
N VAL A 101 0.97 -8.35 0.63
CA VAL A 101 1.32 -9.03 1.89
C VAL A 101 0.44 -8.70 3.08
N CYS A 102 -0.42 -7.66 3.03
CA CYS A 102 -1.42 -7.45 4.07
C CYS A 102 -2.36 -8.65 4.19
N PRO A 103 -2.74 -9.06 5.40
CA PRO A 103 -3.79 -10.05 5.63
C PRO A 103 -5.16 -9.38 5.49
N GLN A 104 -5.55 -9.01 4.25
CA GLN A 104 -6.77 -8.24 3.97
C GLN A 104 -8.02 -8.98 4.44
N GLU A 105 -7.99 -10.32 4.44
CA GLU A 105 -9.05 -11.18 4.96
C GLU A 105 -9.35 -10.97 6.45
N ASP A 106 -8.37 -10.51 7.21
CA ASP A 106 -8.48 -10.20 8.64
C ASP A 106 -8.61 -8.69 8.92
N GLN A 107 -8.60 -7.85 7.89
CA GLN A 107 -8.61 -6.40 7.95
C GLN A 107 -9.77 -5.80 7.14
N CYS A 108 -9.46 -5.06 6.07
CA CYS A 108 -10.44 -4.32 5.27
C CYS A 108 -11.48 -5.22 4.57
N GLU A 109 -11.10 -6.41 4.11
CA GLU A 109 -12.02 -7.34 3.46
C GLU A 109 -12.94 -8.04 4.47
N MET A 110 -12.47 -8.32 5.70
CA MET A 110 -13.29 -8.93 6.77
C MET A 110 -14.54 -8.11 7.08
N VAL A 111 -14.41 -6.79 7.08
CA VAL A 111 -15.51 -5.87 7.41
C VAL A 111 -16.26 -5.35 6.18
N CYS A 112 -15.95 -5.87 4.99
CA CYS A 112 -16.62 -5.46 3.76
C CYS A 112 -18.09 -5.87 3.77
N VAL A 113 -19.02 -4.92 3.62
CA VAL A 113 -20.47 -5.15 3.67
C VAL A 113 -20.94 -6.12 2.58
N VAL A 114 -20.26 -6.17 1.42
CA VAL A 114 -20.56 -7.14 0.36
C VAL A 114 -20.36 -8.57 0.88
N GLY A 115 -19.40 -8.77 1.78
CA GLY A 115 -19.07 -10.05 2.40
C GLY A 115 -20.22 -10.68 3.23
N VAL A 116 -21.22 -9.89 3.65
CA VAL A 116 -22.37 -10.39 4.41
C VAL A 116 -23.26 -11.32 3.57
N LYS A 117 -23.36 -11.09 2.26
CA LYS A 117 -24.25 -11.84 1.35
C LYS A 117 -23.51 -12.54 0.21
N ASP A 118 -22.23 -12.28 0.06
CA ASP A 118 -21.35 -12.82 -0.98
C ASP A 118 -19.90 -12.81 -0.47
N LYS A 119 -18.92 -13.13 -1.33
CA LYS A 119 -17.51 -12.91 -1.03
C LYS A 119 -17.23 -11.40 -1.00
N PRO A 120 -16.43 -10.88 -0.05
CA PRO A 120 -16.06 -9.47 0.00
C PRO A 120 -15.40 -9.00 -1.30
N VAL A 121 -15.36 -7.70 -1.54
CA VAL A 121 -14.58 -7.13 -2.64
C VAL A 121 -13.10 -7.42 -2.39
N ALA A 122 -12.37 -7.83 -3.42
CA ALA A 122 -10.94 -8.15 -3.34
C ALA A 122 -10.10 -6.86 -3.29
N ILE A 123 -10.17 -6.16 -2.15
CA ILE A 123 -9.61 -4.83 -1.95
C ILE A 123 -8.10 -4.83 -2.17
N GLY A 124 -7.37 -5.75 -1.53
CA GLY A 124 -5.93 -5.82 -1.68
C GLY A 124 -5.46 -6.18 -3.10
N ARG A 125 -6.24 -6.98 -3.83
CA ARG A 125 -5.94 -7.30 -5.23
C ARG A 125 -6.11 -6.08 -6.14
N LEU A 126 -7.10 -5.24 -5.86
CA LEU A 126 -7.29 -3.96 -6.55
C LEU A 126 -6.19 -2.96 -6.19
N GLU A 127 -5.80 -2.86 -4.91
CA GLU A 127 -4.68 -2.04 -4.45
C GLU A 127 -3.39 -2.44 -5.17
N ARG A 128 -3.09 -3.74 -5.24
CA ARG A 128 -1.94 -4.26 -6.01
C ARG A 128 -2.01 -3.86 -7.47
N TYR A 129 -3.17 -4.05 -8.12
CA TYR A 129 -3.34 -3.70 -9.53
C TYR A 129 -3.05 -2.21 -9.77
N VAL A 130 -3.57 -1.34 -8.93
CA VAL A 130 -3.37 0.11 -9.02
C VAL A 130 -1.88 0.45 -8.88
N ALA A 131 -1.19 -0.13 -7.89
CA ALA A 131 0.23 0.12 -7.65
C ALA A 131 1.12 -0.40 -8.79
N ASP A 132 0.82 -1.59 -9.32
CA ASP A 132 1.55 -2.16 -10.45
C ASP A 132 1.30 -1.37 -11.74
N TYR A 133 0.07 -0.91 -11.98
CA TYR A 133 -0.26 -0.05 -13.12
C TYR A 133 0.47 1.29 -13.04
N GLU A 134 0.46 1.95 -11.88
CA GLU A 134 1.20 3.20 -11.68
C GLU A 134 2.70 3.02 -11.95
N ALA A 135 3.28 1.92 -11.52
CA ALA A 135 4.69 1.64 -11.76
C ALA A 135 5.06 1.50 -13.24
N LEU A 136 4.14 1.01 -14.07
CA LEU A 136 4.35 0.79 -15.51
C LEU A 136 4.00 2.03 -16.34
N HIS A 137 3.00 2.78 -15.94
CA HIS A 137 2.39 3.85 -16.76
C HIS A 137 2.46 5.23 -16.12
N GLY A 138 2.70 5.30 -14.80
CA GLY A 138 2.83 6.54 -14.08
C GLY A 138 4.16 7.24 -14.34
N LYS A 139 4.16 8.56 -14.19
CA LYS A 139 5.38 9.34 -14.06
C LYS A 139 5.58 9.68 -12.60
N PHE A 140 6.84 9.76 -12.17
CA PHE A 140 7.12 10.26 -10.84
C PHE A 140 6.57 11.68 -10.69
N GLU A 141 5.68 11.85 -9.73
CA GLU A 141 5.19 13.17 -9.30
C GLU A 141 5.60 13.37 -7.84
N MET A 142 6.14 14.56 -7.55
CA MET A 142 6.43 14.94 -6.17
C MET A 142 5.09 15.06 -5.42
N PRO A 143 4.89 14.38 -4.28
CA PRO A 143 3.69 14.58 -3.49
C PRO A 143 3.61 16.00 -2.94
N GLU A 144 2.42 16.43 -2.55
CA GLU A 144 2.27 17.68 -1.82
C GLU A 144 3.06 17.62 -0.50
N MET A 145 3.94 18.61 -0.33
CA MET A 145 4.85 18.71 0.80
C MET A 145 4.53 19.94 1.62
N ALA A 146 4.43 19.78 2.94
CA ALA A 146 4.36 20.93 3.83
C ALA A 146 5.66 21.76 3.79
N PRO A 147 5.61 23.05 4.15
CA PRO A 147 6.82 23.88 4.27
C PRO A 147 7.86 23.25 5.20
N LYS A 148 9.14 23.44 4.89
CA LYS A 148 10.25 22.92 5.70
C LYS A 148 10.17 23.42 7.14
N THR A 149 10.19 22.49 8.11
CA THR A 149 10.11 22.79 9.54
C THR A 149 11.47 23.08 10.17
N GLY A 150 12.57 22.74 9.49
CA GLY A 150 13.93 22.73 10.03
C GLY A 150 14.17 21.66 11.12
N LYS A 151 13.22 20.74 11.31
CA LYS A 151 13.37 19.64 12.26
C LYS A 151 13.96 18.43 11.59
N LYS A 152 14.97 17.82 12.22
CA LYS A 152 15.62 16.57 11.79
C LYS A 152 15.09 15.42 12.62
N ILE A 153 14.64 14.37 11.96
CA ILE A 153 14.10 13.16 12.60
C ILE A 153 14.98 11.97 12.23
N ALA A 154 15.41 11.22 13.22
CA ALA A 154 16.08 9.94 13.04
C ALA A 154 15.07 8.79 13.16
N ILE A 155 15.11 7.83 12.25
CA ILE A 155 14.31 6.61 12.31
C ILE A 155 15.27 5.43 12.38
N ILE A 156 15.06 4.55 13.36
CA ILE A 156 15.93 3.40 13.61
C ILE A 156 15.25 2.15 13.05
N GLY A 157 15.80 1.67 11.94
CA GLY A 157 15.29 0.53 11.18
C GLY A 157 14.48 0.94 9.96
N SER A 158 14.76 0.27 8.85
CA SER A 158 14.08 0.46 7.55
C SER A 158 13.00 -0.60 7.28
N GLY A 159 12.47 -1.23 8.32
CA GLY A 159 11.31 -2.10 8.19
C GLY A 159 10.04 -1.33 7.81
N PRO A 160 8.90 -2.01 7.58
CA PRO A 160 7.67 -1.36 7.13
C PRO A 160 7.22 -0.21 8.03
N ALA A 161 7.37 -0.31 9.35
CA ALA A 161 7.03 0.76 10.29
C ALA A 161 7.90 2.02 10.08
N GLY A 162 9.24 1.83 9.98
CA GLY A 162 10.16 2.94 9.72
C GLY A 162 9.94 3.60 8.37
N LEU A 163 9.66 2.81 7.32
CA LEU A 163 9.38 3.33 5.97
C LEU A 163 8.08 4.14 5.94
N ALA A 164 7.01 3.64 6.58
CA ALA A 164 5.74 4.37 6.67
C ALA A 164 5.92 5.68 7.45
N CYS A 165 6.55 5.63 8.62
CA CYS A 165 6.85 6.82 9.42
C CYS A 165 7.70 7.85 8.63
N ALA A 166 8.69 7.40 7.86
CA ALA A 166 9.51 8.28 7.03
C ALA A 166 8.69 8.98 5.95
N GLY A 167 7.78 8.26 5.29
CA GLY A 167 6.89 8.81 4.29
C GLY A 167 5.99 9.91 4.83
N ASP A 168 5.40 9.72 6.01
CA ASP A 168 4.56 10.74 6.66
C ASP A 168 5.37 11.95 7.08
N LEU A 169 6.47 11.74 7.78
CA LEU A 169 7.30 12.82 8.32
C LEU A 169 7.95 13.68 7.23
N ILE A 170 8.39 13.10 6.13
CA ILE A 170 8.95 13.87 5.02
C ILE A 170 7.89 14.76 4.36
N LYS A 171 6.64 14.27 4.19
CA LYS A 171 5.50 15.10 3.71
C LYS A 171 5.15 16.23 4.67
N MET A 172 5.33 16.03 5.97
CA MET A 172 5.15 17.08 6.99
C MET A 172 6.26 18.13 6.98
N GLY A 173 7.22 18.05 6.06
CA GLY A 173 8.30 19.04 5.88
C GLY A 173 9.50 18.84 6.80
N HIS A 174 9.62 17.70 7.48
CA HIS A 174 10.78 17.37 8.28
C HIS A 174 11.93 16.83 7.42
N ASP A 175 13.17 16.95 7.92
CA ASP A 175 14.32 16.26 7.35
C ASP A 175 14.43 14.88 8.01
N VAL A 176 14.35 13.82 7.21
CA VAL A 176 14.23 12.45 7.71
C VAL A 176 15.43 11.61 7.28
N THR A 177 16.09 10.97 8.27
CA THR A 177 17.17 10.01 8.05
C THR A 177 16.79 8.67 8.67
N ILE A 178 16.81 7.60 7.86
CA ILE A 178 16.64 6.22 8.33
C ILE A 178 18.03 5.60 8.55
N PHE A 179 18.26 5.09 9.75
CA PHE A 179 19.44 4.30 10.09
C PHE A 179 19.08 2.81 10.05
N GLU A 180 19.76 2.07 9.20
CA GLU A 180 19.56 0.64 9.03
C GLU A 180 20.82 -0.13 9.42
N ALA A 181 20.64 -1.14 10.26
CA ALA A 181 21.75 -1.96 10.73
C ALA A 181 22.38 -2.82 9.63
N LEU A 182 21.58 -3.24 8.66
CA LEU A 182 21.97 -4.14 7.59
C LEU A 182 22.43 -3.39 6.34
N HIS A 183 22.98 -4.14 5.39
CA HIS A 183 23.53 -3.60 4.14
C HIS A 183 22.45 -3.28 3.06
N LYS A 184 21.19 -3.69 3.28
CA LYS A 184 20.04 -3.35 2.45
C LYS A 184 18.91 -2.83 3.32
N ALA A 185 18.22 -1.79 2.85
CA ALA A 185 17.01 -1.30 3.47
C ALA A 185 15.81 -2.23 3.16
N GLY A 186 14.80 -2.21 4.04
CA GLY A 186 13.55 -2.94 3.88
C GLY A 186 13.25 -3.93 5.02
N GLY A 187 14.22 -4.23 5.88
CA GLY A 187 14.00 -5.13 7.02
C GLY A 187 13.37 -6.46 6.61
N VAL A 188 12.28 -6.86 7.27
CA VAL A 188 11.55 -8.12 6.98
C VAL A 188 11.07 -8.22 5.52
N LEU A 189 10.82 -7.12 4.86
CA LEU A 189 10.38 -7.11 3.45
C LEU A 189 11.45 -7.68 2.51
N VAL A 190 12.73 -7.48 2.85
CA VAL A 190 13.86 -7.98 2.08
C VAL A 190 14.40 -9.29 2.64
N TYR A 191 14.55 -9.39 3.95
CA TYR A 191 15.25 -10.51 4.57
C TYR A 191 14.32 -11.63 5.08
N GLY A 192 13.01 -11.36 5.23
CA GLY A 192 12.05 -12.31 5.79
C GLY A 192 11.05 -12.86 4.79
N ILE A 193 10.43 -12.00 3.97
CA ILE A 193 9.38 -12.44 3.03
C ILE A 193 10.01 -13.08 1.79
N PRO A 194 9.62 -14.30 1.40
CA PRO A 194 10.17 -14.97 0.23
C PRO A 194 9.91 -14.24 -1.08
N GLU A 195 10.84 -14.40 -2.06
CA GLU A 195 10.79 -13.78 -3.39
C GLU A 195 9.46 -14.08 -4.12
N PHE A 196 8.98 -15.31 -4.04
CA PHE A 196 7.75 -15.75 -4.70
C PHE A 196 6.48 -15.12 -4.13
N ARG A 197 6.54 -14.47 -2.96
CA ARG A 197 5.43 -13.71 -2.37
C ARG A 197 5.61 -12.21 -2.52
N LEU A 198 6.83 -11.71 -2.35
CA LEU A 198 7.18 -10.29 -2.48
C LEU A 198 8.51 -10.16 -3.21
N PRO A 199 8.50 -9.96 -4.54
CA PRO A 199 9.72 -9.74 -5.31
C PRO A 199 10.50 -8.54 -4.78
N LYS A 200 11.82 -8.69 -4.64
CA LYS A 200 12.67 -7.64 -4.06
C LYS A 200 12.73 -6.39 -4.94
N ALA A 201 12.58 -6.53 -6.23
CA ALA A 201 12.44 -5.39 -7.15
C ALA A 201 11.25 -4.47 -6.81
N ILE A 202 10.16 -5.04 -6.27
CA ILE A 202 9.03 -4.24 -5.79
C ILE A 202 9.43 -3.41 -4.57
N VAL A 203 10.13 -4.02 -3.62
CA VAL A 203 10.62 -3.31 -2.42
C VAL A 203 11.61 -2.21 -2.79
N GLU A 204 12.56 -2.51 -3.67
CA GLU A 204 13.54 -1.53 -4.17
C GLU A 204 12.87 -0.32 -4.81
N ARG A 205 11.82 -0.52 -5.60
CA ARG A 205 11.04 0.56 -6.22
C ARG A 205 10.36 1.47 -5.18
N GLU A 206 9.76 0.90 -4.14
CA GLU A 206 9.15 1.68 -3.06
C GLU A 206 10.21 2.47 -2.26
N LEU A 207 11.36 1.85 -1.99
CA LEU A 207 12.50 2.54 -1.36
C LEU A 207 13.02 3.69 -2.21
N ASP A 208 13.13 3.50 -3.52
CA ASP A 208 13.58 4.55 -4.45
C ASP A 208 12.58 5.70 -4.54
N TYR A 209 11.28 5.44 -4.39
CA TYR A 209 10.29 6.49 -4.25
C TYR A 209 10.57 7.35 -3.01
N LEU A 210 10.79 6.75 -1.84
CA LEU A 210 11.12 7.47 -0.61
C LEU A 210 12.42 8.27 -0.72
N LYS A 211 13.45 7.72 -1.36
CA LYS A 211 14.69 8.47 -1.65
C LYS A 211 14.44 9.69 -2.54
N LYS A 212 13.63 9.53 -3.60
CA LYS A 212 13.29 10.61 -4.54
C LYS A 212 12.53 11.75 -3.87
N ILE A 213 11.70 11.48 -2.87
CA ILE A 213 11.00 12.52 -2.10
C ILE A 213 11.87 13.11 -0.97
N GLY A 214 13.11 12.64 -0.78
CA GLY A 214 14.09 13.26 0.08
C GLY A 214 14.44 12.53 1.38
N VAL A 215 13.99 11.29 1.56
CA VAL A 215 14.39 10.47 2.73
C VAL A 215 15.84 10.00 2.56
N GLU A 216 16.70 10.31 3.54
CA GLU A 216 18.09 9.83 3.60
C GLU A 216 18.15 8.42 4.21
N PHE A 217 18.95 7.53 3.63
CA PHE A 217 19.19 6.17 4.15
C PHE A 217 20.67 6.01 4.53
N ARG A 218 20.95 5.63 5.77
CA ARG A 218 22.29 5.28 6.29
C ARG A 218 22.32 3.80 6.63
N LEU A 219 22.84 3.02 5.70
CA LEU A 219 22.98 1.56 5.83
C LEU A 219 24.22 1.22 6.65
N ASN A 220 24.29 -0.01 7.20
CA ASN A 220 25.37 -0.50 8.06
C ASN A 220 25.56 0.35 9.32
N HIS A 221 24.50 0.93 9.85
CA HIS A 221 24.51 1.77 11.04
C HIS A 221 23.71 1.11 12.17
N VAL A 222 24.43 0.42 13.06
CA VAL A 222 23.85 -0.22 14.26
C VAL A 222 23.74 0.82 15.37
N ILE A 223 22.55 1.43 15.52
CA ILE A 223 22.30 2.36 16.63
C ILE A 223 22.32 1.61 17.96
N GLY A 224 22.96 2.19 18.95
CA GLY A 224 23.34 1.54 20.21
C GLY A 224 24.75 0.93 20.21
N LYS A 225 25.40 0.85 19.02
CA LYS A 225 26.82 0.42 18.89
C LYS A 225 27.70 1.49 18.25
N ILE A 226 27.33 1.93 17.03
CA ILE A 226 28.09 2.98 16.30
C ILE A 226 27.72 4.37 16.83
N ARG A 227 26.44 4.58 17.11
CA ARG A 227 25.87 5.77 17.73
C ARG A 227 24.81 5.37 18.72
N THR A 228 24.72 6.07 19.84
CA THR A 228 23.65 5.96 20.81
C THR A 228 22.48 6.91 20.43
N VAL A 229 21.29 6.66 20.96
CA VAL A 229 20.15 7.59 20.82
C VAL A 229 20.48 8.96 21.40
N ASP A 230 21.21 8.99 22.53
CA ASP A 230 21.65 10.23 23.16
C ASP A 230 22.61 11.05 22.27
N GLU A 231 23.52 10.40 21.57
CA GLU A 231 24.43 11.08 20.63
C GLU A 231 23.66 11.61 19.42
N LEU A 232 22.69 10.87 18.87
CA LEU A 232 21.82 11.36 17.81
C LEU A 232 21.08 12.64 18.22
N MET A 233 20.52 12.66 19.43
CA MET A 233 19.77 13.81 19.96
C MET A 233 20.66 14.99 20.33
N LYS A 234 21.79 14.76 21.04
CA LYS A 234 22.62 15.82 21.65
C LYS A 234 23.73 16.31 20.73
N SER A 235 24.35 15.41 19.97
CA SER A 235 25.55 15.72 19.17
C SER A 235 25.23 15.87 17.68
N ASP A 236 24.38 15.00 17.13
CA ASP A 236 24.10 14.98 15.70
C ASP A 236 22.90 15.90 15.32
N GLY A 237 22.24 16.47 16.35
CA GLY A 237 21.21 17.50 16.19
C GLY A 237 19.86 16.99 15.69
N TYR A 238 19.55 15.72 15.91
CA TYR A 238 18.20 15.21 15.68
C TYR A 238 17.25 15.71 16.78
N HIS A 239 16.04 16.11 16.38
CA HIS A 239 15.04 16.67 17.28
C HIS A 239 14.11 15.59 17.86
N ALA A 240 14.00 14.46 17.18
CA ALA A 240 13.26 13.28 17.63
C ALA A 240 13.87 12.01 17.03
N VAL A 241 13.61 10.88 17.71
CA VAL A 241 14.02 9.55 17.27
C VAL A 241 12.80 8.63 17.33
N PHE A 242 12.53 7.93 16.22
CA PHE A 242 11.56 6.84 16.13
C PHE A 242 12.31 5.50 16.24
N LEU A 243 11.80 4.58 17.11
CA LEU A 243 12.41 3.26 17.39
C LEU A 243 11.49 2.15 16.95
#